data_bec35e47499be5f905576709e14f4349
#
_entry.id   bec35e47499be5f905576709e14f4349
#
_cell.length_a   1.000
_cell.length_b   1.000
_cell.length_c   1.000
_cell.angle_alpha   90.00
_cell.angle_beta   90.00
_cell.angle_gamma   90.00
#
_symmetry.space_group_name_H-M   'P 1'
#
loop_
_entity.id
_entity.type
_entity.pdbx_description
1 polymer ?
#
loop_
_entity_poly.entity_id
_entity_poly.type
_entity_poly.pdbx_seq_one_letter_code
_entity_poly.pdbx_strand_id
1 'polypeptide(L)'
;MTSIVERFSLSGQVAVVTGAGRGIGEGIALDFADAGAKVALAARRTEEIERVAAQIVAAGGEAIAVTTDVMDPEQLERLAIEATDRLGPITCWVNNAGGSPMRMPMTSLPREEWLRTIHLNLTAVYDGCMVAARHMDKGSIINISSGAGTGPVPGSGHYGAAKAGVNSLTWTLSAEFAPNIRVNGVMPGAIPTEVMLQAVGKNEDQLDELLEEWRIPLGRLGTPQDIGSVCVYLASEAASWVSGEIIRVGGGAKPR
;
A
#
# COMPACT_ATOMS: atom_id res chain seq x y z
N MET A 1 -27.95 -16.01 -5.49
CA MET A 1 -27.16 -14.80 -5.86
C MET A 1 -26.51 -14.30 -4.59
N THR A 2 -25.20 -14.13 -4.60
CA THR A 2 -24.44 -13.52 -3.51
C THR A 2 -24.93 -12.08 -3.28
N SER A 3 -25.19 -11.69 -2.05
CA SER A 3 -25.65 -10.32 -1.74
C SER A 3 -24.55 -9.31 -2.07
N ILE A 4 -24.92 -8.03 -2.27
CA ILE A 4 -23.92 -6.99 -2.51
C ILE A 4 -22.95 -6.86 -1.34
N VAL A 5 -23.42 -7.02 -0.10
CA VAL A 5 -22.59 -6.95 1.10
C VAL A 5 -21.58 -8.11 1.13
N GLU A 6 -22.01 -9.33 0.84
CA GLU A 6 -21.13 -10.49 0.76
C GLU A 6 -20.05 -10.34 -0.30
N ARG A 7 -20.30 -9.63 -1.40
CA ARG A 7 -19.31 -9.38 -2.45
C ARG A 7 -18.16 -8.48 -1.98
N PHE A 8 -18.33 -7.68 -0.94
CA PHE A 8 -17.28 -6.87 -0.32
C PHE A 8 -16.56 -7.60 0.82
N SER A 9 -17.07 -8.77 1.27
CA SER A 9 -16.42 -9.56 2.32
C SER A 9 -15.09 -10.13 1.84
N LEU A 10 -14.12 -10.16 2.74
CA LEU A 10 -12.83 -10.84 2.56
C LEU A 10 -12.75 -12.14 3.37
N SER A 11 -13.89 -12.65 3.86
CA SER A 11 -13.94 -13.92 4.60
C SER A 11 -13.32 -15.07 3.80
N GLY A 12 -12.41 -15.81 4.44
CA GLY A 12 -11.67 -16.91 3.81
C GLY A 12 -10.48 -16.48 2.95
N GLN A 13 -10.21 -15.18 2.85
CA GLN A 13 -9.03 -14.65 2.15
C GLN A 13 -7.83 -14.53 3.09
N VAL A 14 -6.63 -14.68 2.53
CA VAL A 14 -5.34 -14.42 3.18
C VAL A 14 -4.68 -13.25 2.47
N ALA A 15 -4.42 -12.19 3.22
CA ALA A 15 -3.81 -10.97 2.72
C ALA A 15 -2.42 -10.72 3.31
N VAL A 16 -1.46 -10.38 2.47
CA VAL A 16 -0.14 -9.86 2.87
C VAL A 16 -0.15 -8.35 2.72
N VAL A 17 0.27 -7.61 3.76
CA VAL A 17 0.38 -6.15 3.72
C VAL A 17 1.80 -5.73 4.11
N THR A 18 2.55 -5.15 3.18
CA THR A 18 3.90 -4.63 3.46
C THR A 18 3.84 -3.21 4.03
N GLY A 19 4.75 -2.86 4.94
CA GLY A 19 4.72 -1.58 5.64
C GLY A 19 3.53 -1.44 6.58
N ALA A 20 3.06 -2.56 7.17
CA ALA A 20 1.81 -2.64 7.93
C ALA A 20 1.90 -2.16 9.39
N GLY A 21 3.08 -1.74 9.87
CA GLY A 21 3.25 -1.37 11.28
C GLY A 21 2.66 -0.01 11.66
N ARG A 22 2.39 0.88 10.72
CA ARG A 22 1.86 2.23 10.96
C ARG A 22 1.23 2.85 9.72
N GLY A 23 0.51 3.96 9.92
CA GLY A 23 -0.02 4.82 8.86
C GLY A 23 -0.95 4.07 7.90
N ILE A 24 -0.76 4.26 6.58
CA ILE A 24 -1.63 3.67 5.56
C ILE A 24 -1.64 2.13 5.65
N GLY A 25 -0.48 1.50 5.82
CA GLY A 25 -0.39 0.04 5.88
C GLY A 25 -1.08 -0.56 7.10
N GLU A 26 -1.00 0.09 8.26
CA GLU A 26 -1.77 -0.28 9.46
C GLU A 26 -3.27 -0.17 9.19
N GLY A 27 -3.73 0.96 8.60
CA GLY A 27 -5.14 1.14 8.27
C GLY A 27 -5.66 0.07 7.30
N ILE A 28 -4.89 -0.26 6.25
CA ILE A 28 -5.24 -1.34 5.32
C ILE A 28 -5.35 -2.69 6.04
N ALA A 29 -4.38 -3.02 6.92
CA ALA A 29 -4.37 -4.28 7.64
C ALA A 29 -5.57 -4.42 8.59
N LEU A 30 -5.93 -3.34 9.30
CA LEU A 30 -7.10 -3.32 10.19
C LEU A 30 -8.41 -3.46 9.41
N ASP A 31 -8.58 -2.71 8.31
CA ASP A 31 -9.78 -2.78 7.48
C ASP A 31 -9.93 -4.17 6.80
N PHE A 32 -8.81 -4.79 6.40
CA PHE A 32 -8.83 -6.14 5.84
C PHE A 32 -9.28 -7.19 6.87
N ALA A 33 -8.77 -7.08 8.10
CA ALA A 33 -9.18 -7.96 9.20
C ALA A 33 -10.67 -7.76 9.56
N ASP A 34 -11.13 -6.50 9.61
CA ASP A 34 -12.55 -6.18 9.86
C ASP A 34 -13.47 -6.71 8.75
N ALA A 35 -12.99 -6.71 7.50
CA ALA A 35 -13.68 -7.32 6.36
C ALA A 35 -13.61 -8.87 6.34
N GLY A 36 -12.92 -9.50 7.30
CA GLY A 36 -12.87 -10.94 7.51
C GLY A 36 -11.64 -11.65 6.92
N ALA A 37 -10.63 -10.94 6.42
CA ALA A 37 -9.39 -11.56 5.97
C ALA A 37 -8.49 -11.97 7.14
N LYS A 38 -7.69 -13.02 6.93
CA LYS A 38 -6.50 -13.29 7.73
C LYS A 38 -5.35 -12.45 7.18
N VAL A 39 -4.56 -11.80 8.05
CA VAL A 39 -3.59 -10.80 7.63
C VAL A 39 -2.16 -11.14 8.06
N ALA A 40 -1.24 -11.23 7.11
CA ALA A 40 0.20 -11.24 7.35
C ALA A 40 0.74 -9.81 7.26
N LEU A 41 1.17 -9.27 8.40
CA LEU A 41 1.72 -7.93 8.52
C LEU A 41 3.24 -7.97 8.38
N ALA A 42 3.78 -7.21 7.43
CA ALA A 42 5.20 -7.16 7.17
C ALA A 42 5.78 -5.75 7.33
N ALA A 43 6.83 -5.60 8.13
CA ALA A 43 7.65 -4.39 8.22
C ALA A 43 8.98 -4.72 8.90
N ARG A 44 9.92 -3.76 8.87
CA ARG A 44 11.25 -3.91 9.50
C ARG A 44 11.22 -3.79 11.03
N ARG A 45 10.25 -3.05 11.58
CA ARG A 45 10.10 -2.83 13.02
C ARG A 45 9.11 -3.84 13.58
N THR A 46 9.65 -4.86 14.22
CA THR A 46 8.90 -6.00 14.74
C THR A 46 7.83 -5.58 15.73
N GLU A 47 8.16 -4.71 16.67
CA GLU A 47 7.22 -4.28 17.73
C GLU A 47 5.98 -3.58 17.15
N GLU A 48 6.13 -2.84 16.03
CA GLU A 48 5.01 -2.14 15.40
C GLU A 48 4.02 -3.13 14.77
N ILE A 49 4.50 -4.13 14.03
CA ILE A 49 3.64 -5.13 13.39
C ILE A 49 3.06 -6.12 14.41
N GLU A 50 3.77 -6.45 15.48
CA GLU A 50 3.26 -7.25 16.59
C GLU A 50 2.12 -6.53 17.32
N ARG A 51 2.25 -5.22 17.57
CA ARG A 51 1.18 -4.39 18.13
C ARG A 51 -0.08 -4.44 17.26
N VAL A 52 0.05 -4.26 15.95
CA VAL A 52 -1.11 -4.29 15.02
C VAL A 52 -1.70 -5.69 14.95
N ALA A 53 -0.87 -6.76 14.90
CA ALA A 53 -1.34 -8.13 14.93
C ALA A 53 -2.13 -8.45 16.21
N ALA A 54 -1.61 -8.02 17.37
CA ALA A 54 -2.29 -8.19 18.65
C ALA A 54 -3.65 -7.45 18.69
N GLN A 55 -3.73 -6.25 18.09
CA GLN A 55 -4.97 -5.49 17.97
C GLN A 55 -6.01 -6.24 17.12
N ILE A 56 -5.61 -6.80 15.98
CA ILE A 56 -6.48 -7.61 15.11
C ILE A 56 -6.99 -8.86 15.87
N VAL A 57 -6.08 -9.57 16.56
CA VAL A 57 -6.44 -10.77 17.32
C VAL A 57 -7.37 -10.43 18.49
N ALA A 58 -7.15 -9.34 19.19
CA ALA A 58 -8.02 -8.87 20.27
C ALA A 58 -9.44 -8.50 19.78
N ALA A 59 -9.57 -8.09 18.51
CA ALA A 59 -10.86 -7.84 17.86
C ALA A 59 -11.52 -9.12 17.29
N GLY A 60 -10.90 -10.31 17.47
CA GLY A 60 -11.42 -11.60 17.02
C GLY A 60 -10.98 -12.00 15.60
N GLY A 61 -10.08 -11.24 14.97
CA GLY A 61 -9.49 -11.57 13.67
C GLY A 61 -8.29 -12.52 13.80
N GLU A 62 -7.69 -12.86 12.66
CA GLU A 62 -6.50 -13.71 12.58
C GLU A 62 -5.35 -12.95 11.87
N ALA A 63 -4.23 -12.80 12.56
CA ALA A 63 -3.08 -12.08 12.02
C ALA A 63 -1.74 -12.63 12.50
N ILE A 64 -0.71 -12.47 11.67
CA ILE A 64 0.68 -12.77 12.01
C ILE A 64 1.57 -11.57 11.71
N ALA A 65 2.62 -11.39 12.49
CA ALA A 65 3.69 -10.43 12.25
C ALA A 65 4.92 -11.16 11.68
N VAL A 66 5.46 -10.64 10.57
CA VAL A 66 6.65 -11.19 9.91
C VAL A 66 7.63 -10.04 9.65
N THR A 67 8.74 -10.02 10.38
CA THR A 67 9.77 -8.99 10.19
C THR A 67 10.39 -9.10 8.80
N THR A 68 10.24 -8.04 8.00
CA THR A 68 10.59 -8.07 6.58
C THR A 68 11.16 -6.71 6.14
N ASP A 69 12.34 -6.71 5.54
CA ASP A 69 12.80 -5.60 4.70
C ASP A 69 12.43 -5.90 3.25
N VAL A 70 11.53 -5.11 2.68
CA VAL A 70 11.08 -5.26 1.29
C VAL A 70 12.17 -5.01 0.25
N MET A 71 13.28 -4.42 0.65
CA MET A 71 14.46 -4.23 -0.20
C MET A 71 15.33 -5.50 -0.31
N ASP A 72 14.97 -6.56 0.40
CA ASP A 72 15.61 -7.88 0.35
C ASP A 72 14.63 -8.90 -0.25
N PRO A 73 14.84 -9.34 -1.50
CA PRO A 73 13.94 -10.29 -2.16
C PRO A 73 13.81 -11.64 -1.43
N GLU A 74 14.85 -12.09 -0.71
CA GLU A 74 14.79 -13.33 0.06
C GLU A 74 13.86 -13.20 1.26
N GLN A 75 13.76 -11.99 1.86
CA GLN A 75 12.82 -11.74 2.94
C GLN A 75 11.38 -11.66 2.44
N LEU A 76 11.14 -11.13 1.24
CA LEU A 76 9.82 -11.19 0.61
C LEU A 76 9.39 -12.64 0.32
N GLU A 77 10.30 -13.48 -0.15
CA GLU A 77 10.02 -14.90 -0.37
C GLU A 77 9.68 -15.62 0.95
N ARG A 78 10.46 -15.39 2.02
CA ARG A 78 10.15 -15.92 3.36
C ARG A 78 8.80 -15.45 3.88
N LEU A 79 8.45 -14.18 3.67
CA LEU A 79 7.15 -13.63 4.03
C LEU A 79 6.00 -14.40 3.37
N ALA A 80 6.12 -14.70 2.08
CA ALA A 80 5.10 -15.45 1.35
C ALA A 80 4.96 -16.89 1.86
N ILE A 81 6.08 -17.56 2.14
CA ILE A 81 6.10 -18.91 2.71
C ILE A 81 5.44 -18.90 4.10
N GLU A 82 5.85 -18.02 5.02
CA GLU A 82 5.28 -17.94 6.37
C GLU A 82 3.78 -17.59 6.35
N ALA A 83 3.36 -16.68 5.47
CA ALA A 83 1.95 -16.35 5.32
C ALA A 83 1.14 -17.56 4.86
N THR A 84 1.65 -18.32 3.87
CA THR A 84 0.99 -19.52 3.36
C THR A 84 0.91 -20.62 4.42
N ASP A 85 2.02 -20.89 5.11
CA ASP A 85 2.10 -21.97 6.09
C ASP A 85 1.20 -21.74 7.32
N ARG A 86 1.08 -20.47 7.75
CA ARG A 86 0.39 -20.13 9.01
C ARG A 86 -1.05 -19.68 8.82
N LEU A 87 -1.40 -19.07 7.68
CA LEU A 87 -2.73 -18.51 7.43
C LEU A 87 -3.47 -19.22 6.30
N GLY A 88 -2.76 -19.89 5.39
CA GLY A 88 -3.30 -20.55 4.21
C GLY A 88 -2.92 -19.87 2.90
N PRO A 89 -3.47 -20.30 1.75
CA PRO A 89 -3.13 -19.78 0.43
C PRO A 89 -3.35 -18.26 0.32
N ILE A 90 -2.33 -17.54 -0.11
CA ILE A 90 -2.41 -16.08 -0.29
C ILE A 90 -3.37 -15.77 -1.45
N THR A 91 -4.30 -14.84 -1.21
CA THR A 91 -5.28 -14.37 -2.20
C THR A 91 -5.20 -12.87 -2.45
N CYS A 92 -4.50 -12.12 -1.58
CA CYS A 92 -4.28 -10.71 -1.76
C CYS A 92 -2.86 -10.32 -1.33
N TRP A 93 -2.21 -9.45 -2.13
CA TRP A 93 -0.89 -8.90 -1.81
C TRP A 93 -0.89 -7.38 -1.95
N VAL A 94 -0.57 -6.66 -0.87
CA VAL A 94 -0.51 -5.20 -0.87
C VAL A 94 0.94 -4.72 -0.77
N ASN A 95 1.44 -4.13 -1.84
CA ASN A 95 2.72 -3.44 -1.88
C ASN A 95 2.51 -2.00 -1.38
N ASN A 96 2.58 -1.81 -0.05
CA ASN A 96 2.40 -0.50 0.58
C ASN A 96 3.72 0.08 1.13
N ALA A 97 4.69 -0.75 1.51
CA ALA A 97 5.96 -0.27 2.03
C ALA A 97 6.61 0.74 1.07
N GLY A 98 6.99 1.90 1.58
CA GLY A 98 7.56 2.96 0.76
C GLY A 98 7.54 4.33 1.44
N GLY A 99 7.87 5.35 0.64
CA GLY A 99 7.90 6.74 1.06
C GLY A 99 9.24 7.39 0.80
N SER A 100 9.28 8.72 0.90
CA SER A 100 10.51 9.51 0.81
C SER A 100 10.36 10.74 1.70
N PRO A 101 11.04 10.77 2.85
CA PRO A 101 11.02 11.92 3.75
C PRO A 101 11.87 13.09 3.23
N MET A 102 12.76 12.84 2.26
CA MET A 102 13.68 13.85 1.74
C MET A 102 13.05 14.66 0.60
N ARG A 103 13.16 15.98 0.71
CA ARG A 103 12.82 16.93 -0.37
C ARG A 103 14.01 17.81 -0.67
N MET A 104 14.48 17.79 -1.92
CA MET A 104 15.54 18.67 -2.39
C MET A 104 15.53 18.78 -3.93
N PRO A 105 16.08 19.85 -4.50
CA PRO A 105 16.25 19.98 -5.96
C PRO A 105 17.00 18.77 -6.53
N MET A 106 16.59 18.27 -7.69
CA MET A 106 17.22 17.12 -8.36
C MET A 106 18.72 17.35 -8.65
N THR A 107 19.12 18.61 -8.87
CA THR A 107 20.53 18.98 -9.10
C THR A 107 21.42 18.79 -7.87
N SER A 108 20.83 18.72 -6.67
CA SER A 108 21.52 18.55 -5.40
C SER A 108 21.28 17.18 -4.77
N LEU A 109 20.44 16.33 -5.40
CA LEU A 109 20.11 15.02 -4.88
C LEU A 109 21.33 14.09 -4.96
N PRO A 110 21.81 13.52 -3.83
CA PRO A 110 22.85 12.51 -3.84
C PRO A 110 22.42 11.27 -4.64
N ARG A 111 23.35 10.70 -5.42
CA ARG A 111 23.06 9.51 -6.24
C ARG A 111 22.59 8.33 -5.39
N GLU A 112 23.14 8.18 -4.20
CA GLU A 112 22.78 7.12 -3.24
C GLU A 112 21.32 7.25 -2.81
N GLU A 113 20.84 8.46 -2.58
CA GLU A 113 19.44 8.70 -2.21
C GLU A 113 18.50 8.45 -3.39
N TRP A 114 18.91 8.82 -4.62
CA TRP A 114 18.19 8.42 -5.82
C TRP A 114 18.04 6.90 -5.88
N LEU A 115 19.14 6.15 -5.78
CA LEU A 115 19.13 4.69 -5.88
C LEU A 115 18.30 4.05 -4.75
N ARG A 116 18.44 4.54 -3.52
CA ARG A 116 17.69 4.07 -2.37
C ARG A 116 16.17 4.28 -2.57
N THR A 117 15.79 5.46 -3.05
CA THR A 117 14.37 5.79 -3.27
C THR A 117 13.77 4.95 -4.40
N ILE A 118 14.49 4.76 -5.51
CA ILE A 118 14.06 3.88 -6.60
C ILE A 118 13.96 2.44 -6.10
N HIS A 119 14.94 1.95 -5.35
CA HIS A 119 14.92 0.60 -4.81
C HIS A 119 13.68 0.38 -3.92
N LEU A 120 13.50 1.23 -2.90
CA LEU A 120 12.39 1.08 -1.96
C LEU A 120 11.00 1.24 -2.61
N ASN A 121 10.83 2.22 -3.51
CA ASN A 121 9.50 2.62 -3.98
C ASN A 121 9.13 2.06 -5.36
N LEU A 122 10.04 1.42 -6.08
CA LEU A 122 9.79 0.82 -7.39
C LEU A 122 10.30 -0.63 -7.45
N THR A 123 11.60 -0.87 -7.22
CA THR A 123 12.17 -2.23 -7.32
C THR A 123 11.52 -3.18 -6.32
N ALA A 124 11.38 -2.77 -5.06
CA ALA A 124 10.71 -3.58 -4.04
C ALA A 124 9.23 -3.87 -4.35
N VAL A 125 8.54 -2.96 -5.04
CA VAL A 125 7.17 -3.20 -5.53
C VAL A 125 7.17 -4.25 -6.64
N TYR A 126 8.12 -4.17 -7.58
CA TYR A 126 8.32 -5.20 -8.61
C TYR A 126 8.59 -6.55 -7.96
N ASP A 127 9.55 -6.64 -7.05
CA ASP A 127 9.90 -7.89 -6.36
C ASP A 127 8.69 -8.47 -5.61
N GLY A 128 7.93 -7.63 -4.89
CA GLY A 128 6.69 -8.03 -4.22
C GLY A 128 5.63 -8.56 -5.19
N CYS A 129 5.46 -7.94 -6.37
CA CYS A 129 4.56 -8.46 -7.41
C CYS A 129 5.01 -9.82 -7.94
N MET A 130 6.33 -10.00 -8.16
CA MET A 130 6.87 -11.28 -8.66
C MET A 130 6.74 -12.39 -7.62
N VAL A 131 6.99 -12.10 -6.34
CA VAL A 131 6.77 -13.07 -5.24
C VAL A 131 5.28 -13.41 -5.16
N ALA A 132 4.39 -12.42 -5.13
CA ALA A 132 2.96 -12.65 -5.10
C ALA A 132 2.48 -13.57 -6.25
N ALA A 133 2.93 -13.29 -7.48
CA ALA A 133 2.55 -14.09 -8.66
C ALA A 133 3.03 -15.56 -8.60
N ARG A 134 4.14 -15.85 -7.88
CA ARG A 134 4.62 -17.21 -7.67
C ARG A 134 3.86 -17.98 -6.59
N HIS A 135 3.32 -17.28 -5.60
CA HIS A 135 2.65 -17.86 -4.42
C HIS A 135 1.13 -17.76 -4.44
N MET A 136 0.55 -17.16 -5.47
CA MET A 136 -0.90 -16.98 -5.63
C MET A 136 -1.39 -17.69 -6.88
N ASP A 137 -2.30 -18.66 -6.73
CA ASP A 137 -2.99 -19.26 -7.89
C ASP A 137 -4.00 -18.29 -8.52
N LYS A 138 -4.67 -17.50 -7.71
CA LYS A 138 -5.62 -16.45 -8.11
C LYS A 138 -5.75 -15.40 -7.03
N GLY A 139 -6.14 -14.18 -7.42
CA GLY A 139 -6.38 -13.15 -6.41
C GLY A 139 -6.19 -11.72 -6.90
N SER A 140 -5.71 -10.85 -6.01
CA SER A 140 -5.53 -9.43 -6.28
C SER A 140 -4.19 -8.91 -5.74
N ILE A 141 -3.44 -8.19 -6.57
CA ILE A 141 -2.27 -7.41 -6.14
C ILE A 141 -2.67 -5.94 -6.14
N ILE A 142 -2.36 -5.24 -5.04
CA ILE A 142 -2.67 -3.82 -4.87
C ILE A 142 -1.36 -3.06 -4.62
N ASN A 143 -1.03 -2.13 -5.51
CA ASN A 143 0.17 -1.31 -5.40
C ASN A 143 -0.18 0.08 -4.88
N ILE A 144 0.38 0.49 -3.74
CA ILE A 144 0.19 1.86 -3.23
C ILE A 144 1.11 2.81 -3.97
N SER A 145 0.50 3.57 -4.87
CA SER A 145 1.14 4.61 -5.66
C SER A 145 1.15 5.97 -4.91
N SER A 146 1.15 7.06 -5.63
CA SER A 146 1.07 8.43 -5.10
C SER A 146 0.65 9.41 -6.20
N GLY A 147 0.01 10.50 -5.83
CA GLY A 147 -0.20 11.65 -6.72
C GLY A 147 1.11 12.18 -7.34
N ALA A 148 2.24 11.96 -6.67
CA ALA A 148 3.58 12.28 -7.18
C ALA A 148 3.94 11.53 -8.49
N GLY A 149 3.31 10.40 -8.76
CA GLY A 149 3.54 9.62 -10.00
C GLY A 149 2.75 10.11 -11.22
N THR A 150 2.01 11.22 -11.13
CA THR A 150 1.13 11.70 -12.22
C THR A 150 1.40 13.12 -12.68
N GLY A 151 2.38 13.79 -12.09
CA GLY A 151 2.70 15.17 -12.45
C GLY A 151 4.02 15.65 -11.86
N PRO A 152 4.37 16.92 -12.06
CA PRO A 152 5.61 17.46 -11.53
C PRO A 152 5.57 17.54 -10.00
N VAL A 153 6.66 17.13 -9.35
CA VAL A 153 6.84 17.19 -7.89
C VAL A 153 8.16 17.86 -7.56
N PRO A 154 8.24 19.18 -7.61
CA PRO A 154 9.47 19.90 -7.27
C PRO A 154 10.00 19.52 -5.90
N GLY A 155 11.26 19.15 -5.81
CA GLY A 155 11.92 18.67 -4.59
C GLY A 155 11.69 17.19 -4.28
N SER A 156 10.87 16.46 -5.03
CA SER A 156 10.62 15.02 -4.83
C SER A 156 10.61 14.24 -6.16
N GLY A 157 11.38 14.69 -7.14
CA GLY A 157 11.39 14.08 -8.47
C GLY A 157 11.82 12.61 -8.48
N HIS A 158 12.73 12.20 -7.60
CA HIS A 158 13.14 10.82 -7.41
C HIS A 158 11.97 9.93 -6.96
N TYR A 159 11.17 10.40 -6.02
CA TYR A 159 9.96 9.71 -5.56
C TYR A 159 8.87 9.70 -6.63
N GLY A 160 8.68 10.83 -7.32
CA GLY A 160 7.75 10.94 -8.45
C GLY A 160 8.07 9.94 -9.56
N ALA A 161 9.35 9.84 -9.96
CA ALA A 161 9.82 8.87 -10.95
C ALA A 161 9.53 7.41 -10.52
N ALA A 162 9.80 7.06 -9.26
CA ALA A 162 9.51 5.73 -8.74
C ALA A 162 8.00 5.43 -8.80
N LYS A 163 7.13 6.36 -8.35
CA LYS A 163 5.68 6.14 -8.33
C LYS A 163 5.04 6.17 -9.72
N ALA A 164 5.60 6.91 -10.68
CA ALA A 164 5.24 6.79 -12.09
C ALA A 164 5.59 5.40 -12.65
N GLY A 165 6.76 4.86 -12.27
CA GLY A 165 7.15 3.49 -12.57
C GLY A 165 6.18 2.45 -11.99
N VAL A 166 5.70 2.63 -10.75
CA VAL A 166 4.68 1.76 -10.12
C VAL A 166 3.38 1.78 -10.91
N ASN A 167 2.94 2.96 -11.40
CA ASN A 167 1.75 3.05 -12.24
C ASN A 167 1.92 2.23 -13.53
N SER A 168 3.06 2.39 -14.21
CA SER A 168 3.38 1.64 -15.43
C SER A 168 3.43 0.13 -15.18
N LEU A 169 4.08 -0.32 -14.09
CA LEU A 169 4.10 -1.73 -13.69
C LEU A 169 2.68 -2.26 -13.44
N THR A 170 1.83 -1.51 -12.76
CA THR A 170 0.45 -1.91 -12.47
C THR A 170 -0.32 -2.20 -13.76
N TRP A 171 -0.22 -1.33 -14.76
CA TRP A 171 -0.86 -1.54 -16.08
C TRP A 171 -0.30 -2.77 -16.79
N THR A 172 1.01 -2.91 -16.85
CA THR A 172 1.67 -4.03 -17.53
C THR A 172 1.30 -5.36 -16.88
N LEU A 173 1.49 -5.47 -15.57
CA LEU A 173 1.26 -6.70 -14.82
C LEU A 173 -0.22 -7.09 -14.76
N SER A 174 -1.14 -6.14 -14.88
CA SER A 174 -2.57 -6.45 -14.96
C SER A 174 -2.93 -7.25 -16.21
N ALA A 175 -2.20 -7.06 -17.31
CA ALA A 175 -2.36 -7.81 -18.53
C ALA A 175 -1.59 -9.15 -18.50
N GLU A 176 -0.37 -9.15 -17.93
CA GLU A 176 0.49 -10.33 -17.92
C GLU A 176 0.02 -11.42 -16.94
N PHE A 177 -0.59 -11.01 -15.79
CA PHE A 177 -1.05 -11.94 -14.76
C PHE A 177 -2.51 -12.38 -14.95
N ALA A 178 -3.23 -11.79 -15.93
CA ALA A 178 -4.57 -12.24 -16.29
C ALA A 178 -4.54 -13.66 -16.88
N PRO A 179 -5.61 -14.46 -16.71
CA PRO A 179 -6.87 -14.13 -16.06
C PRO A 179 -6.89 -14.36 -14.54
N ASN A 180 -5.81 -14.85 -13.96
CA ASN A 180 -5.84 -15.37 -12.60
C ASN A 180 -5.66 -14.30 -11.53
N ILE A 181 -4.80 -13.31 -11.76
CA ILE A 181 -4.48 -12.28 -10.79
C ILE A 181 -4.82 -10.91 -11.35
N ARG A 182 -5.66 -10.16 -10.64
CA ARG A 182 -5.93 -8.76 -10.94
C ARG A 182 -4.85 -7.88 -10.30
N VAL A 183 -4.37 -6.88 -11.02
CA VAL A 183 -3.37 -5.93 -10.49
C VAL A 183 -3.91 -4.53 -10.60
N ASN A 184 -4.05 -3.83 -9.46
CA ASN A 184 -4.55 -2.47 -9.40
C ASN A 184 -3.66 -1.58 -8.53
N GLY A 185 -3.81 -0.28 -8.69
CA GLY A 185 -3.13 0.72 -7.87
C GLY A 185 -4.11 1.55 -7.06
N VAL A 186 -3.66 1.99 -5.89
CA VAL A 186 -4.32 3.05 -5.12
C VAL A 186 -3.36 4.23 -5.02
N MET A 187 -3.87 5.42 -5.26
CA MET A 187 -3.13 6.67 -5.24
C MET A 187 -3.64 7.55 -4.09
N PRO A 188 -3.03 7.49 -2.90
CA PRO A 188 -3.40 8.33 -1.78
C PRO A 188 -3.17 9.81 -2.06
N GLY A 189 -4.06 10.63 -1.52
CA GLY A 189 -3.87 12.07 -1.37
C GLY A 189 -3.14 12.42 -0.06
N ALA A 190 -3.56 13.51 0.58
CA ALA A 190 -3.00 13.99 1.83
C ALA A 190 -3.46 13.13 3.03
N ILE A 191 -2.72 12.09 3.34
CA ILE A 191 -2.89 11.29 4.56
C ILE A 191 -1.76 11.68 5.52
N PRO A 192 -2.03 12.25 6.70
CA PRO A 192 -1.01 12.78 7.61
C PRO A 192 -0.27 11.66 8.35
N THR A 193 0.48 10.87 7.59
CA THR A 193 1.40 9.88 8.15
C THR A 193 2.71 10.56 8.57
N GLU A 194 3.45 9.93 9.48
CA GLU A 194 4.77 10.43 9.91
C GLU A 194 5.69 10.75 8.72
N VAL A 195 5.75 9.85 7.72
CA VAL A 195 6.59 10.05 6.52
C VAL A 195 6.12 11.26 5.71
N MET A 196 4.81 11.48 5.59
CA MET A 196 4.27 12.63 4.88
C MET A 196 4.55 13.93 5.64
N LEU A 197 4.33 13.95 6.95
CA LEU A 197 4.60 15.12 7.79
C LEU A 197 6.09 15.50 7.75
N GLN A 198 7.00 14.52 7.86
CA GLN A 198 8.44 14.74 7.67
C GLN A 198 8.76 15.33 6.29
N ALA A 199 8.16 14.80 5.23
CA ALA A 199 8.40 15.26 3.86
C ALA A 199 7.95 16.70 3.61
N VAL A 200 6.91 17.18 4.33
CA VAL A 200 6.43 18.57 4.21
C VAL A 200 6.97 19.50 5.33
N GLY A 201 7.79 18.96 6.25
CA GLY A 201 8.39 19.71 7.34
C GLY A 201 7.36 20.20 8.39
N LYS A 202 6.32 19.40 8.63
CA LYS A 202 5.24 19.69 9.59
C LYS A 202 5.11 18.58 10.63
N ASN A 203 4.36 18.87 11.69
CA ASN A 203 4.01 17.93 12.76
C ASN A 203 2.47 17.84 12.92
N GLU A 204 2.02 17.05 13.88
CA GLU A 204 0.58 16.83 14.13
C GLU A 204 -0.17 18.09 14.58
N ASP A 205 0.50 19.05 15.24
CA ASP A 205 -0.13 20.32 15.68
C ASP A 205 -0.43 21.26 14.50
N GLN A 206 0.10 20.97 13.31
CA GLN A 206 -0.01 21.80 12.11
C GLN A 206 -0.93 21.20 11.02
N LEU A 207 -1.82 20.29 11.39
CA LEU A 207 -2.73 19.65 10.42
C LEU A 207 -3.73 20.64 9.81
N ASP A 208 -4.20 21.63 10.57
CA ASP A 208 -5.11 22.67 10.07
C ASP A 208 -4.43 23.55 9.02
N GLU A 209 -3.17 23.96 9.28
CA GLU A 209 -2.36 24.69 8.28
C GLU A 209 -2.18 23.88 7.00
N LEU A 210 -1.92 22.57 7.14
CA LEU A 210 -1.75 21.65 6.02
C LEU A 210 -3.04 21.54 5.20
N LEU A 211 -4.20 21.46 5.85
CA LEU A 211 -5.49 21.44 5.19
C LEU A 211 -5.74 22.71 4.37
N GLU A 212 -5.45 23.90 4.94
CA GLU A 212 -5.59 25.17 4.25
C GLU A 212 -4.65 25.28 3.03
N GLU A 213 -3.37 24.88 3.20
CA GLU A 213 -2.38 24.92 2.12
C GLU A 213 -2.78 23.98 0.95
N TRP A 214 -3.30 22.81 1.25
CA TRP A 214 -3.62 21.81 0.23
C TRP A 214 -4.98 22.01 -0.42
N ARG A 215 -5.85 22.83 0.18
CA ARG A 215 -7.17 23.19 -0.35
C ARG A 215 -7.95 21.98 -0.83
N ILE A 216 -8.06 20.99 0.06
CA ILE A 216 -8.73 19.71 -0.26
C ILE A 216 -10.24 19.99 -0.39
N PRO A 217 -10.87 19.72 -1.56
CA PRO A 217 -12.28 20.04 -1.79
C PRO A 217 -13.25 19.42 -0.79
N LEU A 218 -12.96 18.21 -0.26
CA LEU A 218 -13.78 17.58 0.79
C LEU A 218 -13.57 18.19 2.19
N GLY A 219 -12.76 19.23 2.36
CA GLY A 219 -12.62 20.01 3.59
C GLY A 219 -11.96 19.28 4.76
N ARG A 220 -11.29 18.14 4.50
CA ARG A 220 -10.52 17.41 5.52
C ARG A 220 -9.30 16.72 4.91
N LEU A 221 -8.31 16.43 5.75
CA LEU A 221 -7.26 15.47 5.44
C LEU A 221 -7.86 14.06 5.38
N GLY A 222 -7.25 13.18 4.62
CA GLY A 222 -7.65 11.78 4.58
C GLY A 222 -7.12 11.00 5.79
N THR A 223 -7.69 9.83 6.03
CA THR A 223 -7.28 8.89 7.05
C THR A 223 -6.73 7.62 6.41
N PRO A 224 -5.94 6.78 7.13
CA PRO A 224 -5.55 5.47 6.65
C PRO A 224 -6.74 4.60 6.20
N GLN A 225 -7.89 4.69 6.87
CA GLN A 225 -9.13 3.96 6.55
C GLN A 225 -9.78 4.40 5.23
N ASP A 226 -9.60 5.69 4.82
CA ASP A 226 -10.03 6.11 3.48
C ASP A 226 -9.32 5.31 2.37
N ILE A 227 -8.07 4.88 2.63
CA ILE A 227 -7.27 4.04 1.73
C ILE A 227 -7.63 2.57 1.92
N GLY A 228 -7.75 2.10 3.17
CA GLY A 228 -8.07 0.72 3.51
C GLY A 228 -9.38 0.27 2.88
N SER A 229 -10.43 1.08 2.96
CA SER A 229 -11.74 0.78 2.36
C SER A 229 -11.68 0.55 0.84
N VAL A 230 -10.86 1.33 0.11
CA VAL A 230 -10.65 1.11 -1.33
C VAL A 230 -9.82 -0.15 -1.58
N CYS A 231 -8.86 -0.46 -0.72
CA CYS A 231 -8.12 -1.72 -0.81
C CYS A 231 -9.01 -2.94 -0.54
N VAL A 232 -9.95 -2.87 0.43
CA VAL A 232 -10.97 -3.90 0.66
C VAL A 232 -11.81 -4.12 -0.61
N TYR A 233 -12.30 -3.04 -1.24
CA TYR A 233 -13.00 -3.14 -2.53
C TYR A 233 -12.16 -3.86 -3.58
N LEU A 234 -10.92 -3.44 -3.80
CA LEU A 234 -10.04 -4.02 -4.83
C LEU A 234 -9.64 -5.47 -4.55
N ALA A 235 -9.57 -5.89 -3.28
CA ALA A 235 -9.31 -7.27 -2.87
C ALA A 235 -10.53 -8.17 -3.07
N SER A 236 -11.74 -7.63 -2.97
CA SER A 236 -13.01 -8.35 -2.92
C SER A 236 -13.55 -8.78 -4.30
N GLU A 237 -14.58 -9.64 -4.29
CA GLU A 237 -15.34 -10.05 -5.47
C GLU A 237 -16.12 -8.88 -6.12
N ALA A 238 -16.39 -7.79 -5.37
CA ALA A 238 -17.02 -6.60 -5.92
C ALA A 238 -16.16 -5.94 -7.02
N ALA A 239 -14.83 -6.16 -6.99
CA ALA A 239 -13.88 -5.68 -7.99
C ALA A 239 -13.45 -6.76 -9.01
N SER A 240 -14.20 -7.85 -9.17
CA SER A 240 -13.83 -8.97 -10.06
C SER A 240 -13.62 -8.58 -11.53
N TRP A 241 -14.16 -7.44 -11.97
CA TRP A 241 -13.97 -6.89 -13.32
C TRP A 241 -13.09 -5.62 -13.34
N VAL A 242 -12.31 -5.38 -12.27
CA VAL A 242 -11.40 -4.23 -12.15
C VAL A 242 -9.96 -4.73 -12.11
N SER A 243 -9.22 -4.48 -13.18
CA SER A 243 -7.79 -4.78 -13.31
C SER A 243 -7.11 -3.72 -14.18
N GLY A 244 -5.92 -3.28 -13.80
CA GLY A 244 -5.17 -2.23 -14.48
C GLY A 244 -5.58 -0.81 -14.10
N GLU A 245 -6.41 -0.62 -13.08
CA GLU A 245 -6.86 0.71 -12.65
C GLU A 245 -5.94 1.31 -11.57
N ILE A 246 -5.80 2.63 -11.61
CA ILE A 246 -5.13 3.41 -10.56
C ILE A 246 -6.19 4.32 -9.91
N ILE A 247 -6.74 3.88 -8.78
CA ILE A 247 -7.81 4.61 -8.09
C ILE A 247 -7.23 5.71 -7.22
N ARG A 248 -7.62 6.95 -7.51
CA ARG A 248 -7.23 8.09 -6.71
C ARG A 248 -8.16 8.29 -5.51
N VAL A 249 -7.57 8.34 -4.31
CA VAL A 249 -8.26 8.60 -3.05
C VAL A 249 -7.65 9.84 -2.41
N GLY A 250 -8.17 11.01 -2.74
CA GLY A 250 -7.49 12.27 -2.40
C GLY A 250 -8.42 13.45 -2.13
N GLY A 251 -9.68 13.20 -1.74
CA GLY A 251 -10.60 14.25 -1.33
C GLY A 251 -10.89 15.33 -2.41
N GLY A 252 -10.70 15.00 -3.70
CA GLY A 252 -10.87 15.92 -4.81
C GLY A 252 -9.64 16.82 -5.09
N ALA A 253 -8.58 16.75 -4.29
CA ALA A 253 -7.36 17.50 -4.55
C ALA A 253 -6.70 17.04 -5.87
N LYS A 254 -6.31 17.96 -6.74
CA LYS A 254 -5.55 17.64 -7.96
C LYS A 254 -4.08 17.37 -7.62
N PRO A 255 -3.34 16.55 -8.41
CA PRO A 255 -1.89 16.50 -8.31
C PRO A 255 -1.33 17.90 -8.57
N ARG A 256 -0.45 18.36 -7.72
CA ARG A 256 0.23 19.66 -7.90
C ARG A 256 1.45 19.48 -8.76
#